data_fb4ecf6c7a845a8b26a213ae0a819799
#
_entry.id   fb4ecf6c7a845a8b26a213ae0a819799
#
_cell.length_a   1.000
_cell.length_b   1.000
_cell.length_c   1.000
_cell.angle_alpha   90.00
_cell.angle_beta   90.00
_cell.angle_gamma   90.00
#
_symmetry.space_group_name_H-M   'P 1'
#
loop_
_entity.id
_entity.type
_entity.pdbx_description
1 polymer ?
#
loop_
_entity_poly.entity_id
_entity_poly.type
_entity_poly.pdbx_seq_one_letter_code
_entity_poly.pdbx_strand_id
1 'polypeptide(L)'
;MIGDDTLTADAAYRLACQGTAILWRGDYQNARNLLLALARRADRKPREGALKKPATQAEAFEQHRIAQGKRAAILAQLLVPLDANYKIPLRRGQDVRDACLAALGPETEASVISLRGLLALVSAWEWRKKGALVPALGARIHPHFGVFSPVRGEYVDLVAQAPLPAACRLAFDIGTGSGVLAAVLARRGIE
;
A
#
# COMPACT_ATOMS: atom_id res chain seq x y z
N MET A 1 -7.43 22.00 5.17
CA MET A 1 -6.65 23.17 5.59
C MET A 1 -5.23 23.14 5.00
N ILE A 2 -4.51 24.26 5.00
CA ILE A 2 -3.09 24.32 4.68
C ILE A 2 -2.28 24.06 5.95
N GLY A 3 -1.25 23.23 5.88
CA GLY A 3 -0.29 22.95 6.94
C GLY A 3 1.13 23.19 6.48
N ASP A 4 2.02 23.56 7.39
CA ASP A 4 3.44 23.80 7.15
C ASP A 4 4.31 23.32 8.34
N ASP A 5 5.58 23.69 8.33
CA ASP A 5 6.57 23.25 9.32
C ASP A 5 6.26 23.72 10.76
N THR A 6 5.30 24.62 10.95
CA THR A 6 4.83 25.09 12.29
C THR A 6 3.72 24.20 12.88
N LEU A 7 3.10 23.34 12.05
CA LEU A 7 2.00 22.50 12.48
C LEU A 7 2.50 21.36 13.38
N THR A 8 2.08 21.36 14.64
CA THR A 8 2.44 20.29 15.57
C THR A 8 1.76 18.97 15.25
N ALA A 9 2.42 17.87 15.56
CA ALA A 9 1.88 16.54 15.28
C ALA A 9 0.59 16.23 16.08
N ASP A 10 0.38 16.86 17.25
CA ASP A 10 -0.85 16.68 18.04
C ASP A 10 -2.03 17.45 17.42
N ALA A 11 -1.78 18.64 16.91
CA ALA A 11 -2.80 19.41 16.19
C ALA A 11 -3.19 18.70 14.88
N ALA A 12 -2.19 18.27 14.10
CA ALA A 12 -2.40 17.52 12.86
C ALA A 12 -3.18 16.22 13.10
N TYR A 13 -2.87 15.48 14.17
CA TYR A 13 -3.58 14.26 14.51
C TYR A 13 -5.05 14.52 14.86
N ARG A 14 -5.36 15.55 15.65
CA ARG A 14 -6.75 15.93 15.98
C ARG A 14 -7.55 16.28 14.72
N LEU A 15 -6.96 17.08 13.82
CA LEU A 15 -7.57 17.46 12.54
C LEU A 15 -7.83 16.22 11.66
N ALA A 16 -6.86 15.34 11.53
CA ALA A 16 -6.99 14.12 10.75
C ALA A 16 -8.06 13.15 11.32
N CYS A 17 -8.19 13.07 12.66
CA CYS A 17 -9.27 12.30 13.31
C CYS A 17 -10.67 12.88 13.03
N GLN A 18 -10.77 14.19 12.77
CA GLN A 18 -11.99 14.87 12.38
C GLN A 18 -12.28 14.78 10.87
N GLY A 19 -11.43 14.09 10.10
CA GLY A 19 -11.55 13.99 8.65
C GLY A 19 -11.07 15.23 7.90
N THR A 20 -10.36 16.15 8.55
CA THR A 20 -9.84 17.35 7.92
C THR A 20 -8.58 17.03 7.12
N ALA A 21 -8.63 17.19 5.80
CA ALA A 21 -7.48 17.07 4.92
C ALA A 21 -6.49 18.24 5.16
N ILE A 22 -5.20 17.90 5.25
CA ILE A 22 -4.09 18.82 5.50
C ILE A 22 -3.23 18.87 4.24
N LEU A 23 -3.34 19.93 3.44
CA LEU A 23 -2.47 20.17 2.30
C LEU A 23 -1.16 20.77 2.79
N TRP A 24 -0.08 19.99 2.64
CA TRP A 24 1.23 20.39 3.12
C TRP A 24 1.91 21.40 2.18
N ARG A 25 2.49 22.45 2.75
CA ARG A 25 3.22 23.50 2.04
C ARG A 25 4.63 23.73 2.61
N GLY A 26 4.99 23.03 3.68
CA GLY A 26 6.33 23.09 4.28
C GLY A 26 7.32 22.16 3.59
N ASP A 27 8.39 21.82 4.30
CA ASP A 27 9.43 20.93 3.80
C ASP A 27 8.93 19.48 3.66
N TYR A 28 9.26 18.82 2.56
CA TYR A 28 8.80 17.45 2.27
C TYR A 28 9.28 16.42 3.32
N GLN A 29 10.53 16.58 3.81
CA GLN A 29 11.03 15.66 4.84
C GLN A 29 10.27 15.83 6.16
N ASN A 30 9.84 17.06 6.48
CA ASN A 30 9.00 17.31 7.66
C ASN A 30 7.59 16.73 7.47
N ALA A 31 7.03 16.73 6.25
CA ALA A 31 5.80 16.01 5.96
C ALA A 31 5.92 14.51 6.24
N ARG A 32 7.03 13.88 5.82
CA ARG A 32 7.32 12.46 6.10
C ARG A 32 7.43 12.19 7.60
N ASN A 33 8.13 13.05 8.33
CA ASN A 33 8.24 12.94 9.79
C ASN A 33 6.88 13.09 10.47
N LEU A 34 6.05 14.03 9.99
CA LEU A 34 4.68 14.21 10.47
C LEU A 34 3.84 12.97 10.21
N LEU A 35 3.90 12.37 9.01
CA LEU A 35 3.19 11.13 8.69
C LEU A 35 3.56 10.00 9.66
N LEU A 36 4.86 9.84 9.96
CA LEU A 36 5.32 8.85 10.94
C LEU A 36 4.79 9.15 12.35
N ALA A 37 4.74 10.44 12.73
CA ALA A 37 4.19 10.84 14.01
C ALA A 37 2.67 10.61 14.11
N LEU A 38 1.92 10.81 13.02
CA LEU A 38 0.50 10.46 12.92
C LEU A 38 0.29 8.95 13.04
N ALA A 39 1.11 8.15 12.36
CA ALA A 39 1.05 6.69 12.43
C ALA A 39 1.26 6.19 13.87
N ARG A 40 2.31 6.67 14.56
CA ARG A 40 2.57 6.32 15.97
C ARG A 40 1.41 6.68 16.89
N ARG A 41 0.69 7.79 16.63
CA ARG A 41 -0.49 8.19 17.41
C ARG A 41 -1.68 7.30 17.11
N ALA A 42 -1.91 6.98 15.85
CA ALA A 42 -2.98 6.09 15.44
C ALA A 42 -2.78 4.64 15.97
N ASP A 43 -1.53 4.22 16.17
CA ASP A 43 -1.16 2.89 16.68
C ASP A 43 -1.14 2.81 18.22
N ARG A 44 -1.36 3.92 18.94
CA ARG A 44 -1.44 3.90 20.40
C ARG A 44 -2.63 3.03 20.83
N LYS A 45 -2.33 2.04 21.65
CA LYS A 45 -3.37 1.21 22.26
C LYS A 45 -4.31 2.08 23.10
N PRO A 46 -5.62 1.87 23.00
CA PRO A 46 -6.57 2.49 23.93
C PRO A 46 -6.20 2.16 25.38
N ARG A 47 -6.60 3.03 26.30
CA ARG A 47 -6.42 2.75 27.72
C ARG A 47 -7.09 1.42 28.08
N GLU A 48 -6.48 0.69 29.01
CA GLU A 48 -7.02 -0.58 29.50
C GLU A 48 -8.47 -0.41 29.94
N GLY A 49 -9.37 -1.27 29.44
CA GLY A 49 -10.82 -1.14 29.69
C GLY A 49 -11.60 -0.23 28.72
N ALA A 50 -10.93 0.55 27.88
CA ALA A 50 -11.63 1.46 26.93
C ALA A 50 -12.33 0.74 25.77
N LEU A 51 -11.94 -0.50 25.47
CA LEU A 51 -12.58 -1.36 24.48
C LEU A 51 -13.05 -2.65 25.12
N LYS A 52 -14.25 -3.10 24.76
CA LYS A 52 -14.75 -4.42 25.14
C LYS A 52 -13.85 -5.49 24.53
N LYS A 53 -13.36 -6.42 25.37
CA LYS A 53 -12.61 -7.56 24.85
C LYS A 53 -13.50 -8.37 23.89
N PRO A 54 -13.02 -8.76 22.71
CA PRO A 54 -13.80 -9.58 21.79
C PRO A 54 -14.08 -10.95 22.45
N ALA A 55 -15.32 -11.40 22.35
CA ALA A 55 -15.72 -12.71 22.88
C ALA A 55 -15.41 -13.83 21.89
N THR A 56 -15.31 -13.51 20.60
CA THR A 56 -15.05 -14.48 19.52
C THR A 56 -13.92 -14.03 18.62
N GLN A 57 -13.37 -14.98 17.86
CA GLN A 57 -12.34 -14.67 16.85
C GLN A 57 -12.90 -13.78 15.72
N ALA A 58 -14.18 -13.95 15.35
CA ALA A 58 -14.85 -13.11 14.37
C ALA A 58 -14.94 -11.66 14.83
N GLU A 59 -15.34 -11.42 16.08
CA GLU A 59 -15.37 -10.07 16.67
C GLU A 59 -13.96 -9.46 16.75
N ALA A 60 -12.95 -10.25 17.10
CA ALA A 60 -11.56 -9.79 17.11
C ALA A 60 -11.09 -9.34 15.72
N PHE A 61 -11.44 -10.11 14.69
CA PHE A 61 -11.13 -9.79 13.30
C PHE A 61 -11.85 -8.51 12.84
N GLU A 62 -13.13 -8.36 13.17
CA GLU A 62 -13.90 -7.17 12.82
C GLU A 62 -13.36 -5.92 13.50
N GLN A 63 -13.07 -5.99 14.81
CA GLN A 63 -12.44 -4.89 15.55
C GLN A 63 -11.10 -4.50 14.93
N HIS A 64 -10.29 -5.49 14.52
CA HIS A 64 -9.03 -5.24 13.83
C HIS A 64 -9.24 -4.52 12.50
N ARG A 65 -10.19 -4.97 11.68
CA ARG A 65 -10.52 -4.32 10.40
C ARG A 65 -10.95 -2.87 10.58
N ILE A 66 -11.82 -2.61 11.55
CA ILE A 66 -12.29 -1.26 11.87
C ILE A 66 -11.11 -0.38 12.31
N ALA A 67 -10.23 -0.88 13.17
CA ALA A 67 -9.03 -0.16 13.62
C ALA A 67 -8.10 0.17 12.44
N GLN A 68 -7.84 -0.79 11.54
CA GLN A 68 -7.03 -0.57 10.34
C GLN A 68 -7.68 0.44 9.39
N GLY A 69 -9.00 0.40 9.21
CA GLY A 69 -9.74 1.37 8.40
C GLY A 69 -9.62 2.80 8.96
N LYS A 70 -9.81 2.98 10.28
CA LYS A 70 -9.62 4.27 10.96
C LYS A 70 -8.18 4.78 10.82
N ARG A 71 -7.21 3.92 11.05
CA ARG A 71 -5.79 4.25 10.84
C ARG A 71 -5.52 4.72 9.42
N ALA A 72 -6.02 3.97 8.45
CA ALA A 72 -5.86 4.31 7.03
C ALA A 72 -6.47 5.68 6.69
N ALA A 73 -7.69 5.95 7.19
CA ALA A 73 -8.38 7.21 7.00
C ALA A 73 -7.60 8.40 7.59
N ILE A 74 -7.08 8.28 8.81
CA ILE A 74 -6.26 9.32 9.45
C ILE A 74 -5.01 9.62 8.62
N LEU A 75 -4.27 8.59 8.20
CA LEU A 75 -3.02 8.77 7.46
C LEU A 75 -3.24 9.29 6.03
N ALA A 76 -4.44 9.09 5.48
CA ALA A 76 -4.80 9.63 4.17
C ALA A 76 -5.05 11.15 4.18
N GLN A 77 -5.24 11.77 5.36
CA GLN A 77 -5.53 13.21 5.46
C GLN A 77 -4.32 14.12 5.22
N LEU A 78 -3.10 13.61 5.26
CA LEU A 78 -1.91 14.40 4.93
C LEU A 78 -1.66 14.34 3.43
N LEU A 79 -1.90 15.47 2.75
CA LEU A 79 -1.80 15.61 1.30
C LEU A 79 -0.55 16.39 0.91
N VAL A 80 0.03 16.03 -0.22
CA VAL A 80 1.12 16.77 -0.88
C VAL A 80 0.72 17.14 -2.30
N PRO A 81 1.14 18.32 -2.80
CA PRO A 81 0.90 18.72 -4.18
C PRO A 81 1.84 17.98 -5.13
N LEU A 82 1.34 17.71 -6.32
CA LEU A 82 2.10 17.29 -7.50
C LEU A 82 1.84 18.32 -8.62
N ASP A 83 2.89 18.74 -9.32
CA ASP A 83 2.72 19.52 -10.55
C ASP A 83 2.33 18.62 -11.74
N ALA A 84 2.11 19.23 -12.89
CA ALA A 84 1.74 18.52 -14.13
C ALA A 84 2.80 17.51 -14.60
N ASN A 85 4.02 17.54 -14.09
CA ASN A 85 5.10 16.59 -14.40
C ASN A 85 5.37 15.61 -13.25
N TYR A 86 4.43 15.44 -12.33
CA TYR A 86 4.57 14.63 -11.11
C TYR A 86 5.75 15.05 -10.21
N LYS A 87 6.21 16.30 -10.31
CA LYS A 87 7.19 16.85 -9.39
C LYS A 87 6.48 17.32 -8.12
N ILE A 88 7.09 17.07 -6.98
CA ILE A 88 6.65 17.62 -5.69
C ILE A 88 7.23 19.04 -5.55
N PRO A 89 6.39 20.10 -5.66
CA PRO A 89 6.88 21.49 -5.60
C PRO A 89 7.10 21.96 -4.14
N LEU A 90 7.77 21.12 -3.35
CA LEU A 90 8.11 21.41 -1.97
C LEU A 90 9.63 21.37 -1.79
N ARG A 91 10.16 22.09 -0.80
CA ARG A 91 11.57 22.01 -0.44
C ARG A 91 11.94 20.54 -0.11
N ARG A 92 13.07 20.07 -0.62
CA ARG A 92 13.54 18.67 -0.50
C ARG A 92 12.54 17.63 -1.03
N GLY A 93 11.70 18.02 -2.00
CA GLY A 93 10.79 17.09 -2.68
C GLY A 93 11.57 15.93 -3.32
N GLN A 94 11.10 14.71 -3.10
CA GLN A 94 11.66 13.52 -3.73
C GLN A 94 11.26 13.47 -5.21
N ASP A 95 12.13 12.94 -6.06
CA ASP A 95 11.74 12.58 -7.42
C ASP A 95 10.82 11.34 -7.37
N VAL A 96 9.60 11.50 -7.86
CA VAL A 96 8.56 10.46 -7.85
C VAL A 96 7.97 10.23 -9.24
N ARG A 97 8.52 10.91 -10.26
CA ARG A 97 7.95 10.96 -11.60
C ARG A 97 7.73 9.57 -12.19
N ASP A 98 8.76 8.75 -12.24
CA ASP A 98 8.67 7.41 -12.84
C ASP A 98 7.68 6.50 -12.10
N ALA A 99 7.63 6.60 -10.77
CA ALA A 99 6.68 5.85 -9.95
C ALA A 99 5.24 6.27 -10.23
N CYS A 100 4.99 7.58 -10.36
CA CYS A 100 3.68 8.11 -10.71
C CYS A 100 3.28 7.73 -12.13
N LEU A 101 4.16 7.91 -13.11
CA LEU A 101 3.91 7.49 -14.50
C LEU A 101 3.54 6.01 -14.59
N ALA A 102 4.27 5.15 -13.89
CA ALA A 102 4.02 3.71 -13.91
C ALA A 102 2.70 3.29 -13.27
N ALA A 103 2.19 4.06 -12.30
CA ALA A 103 1.01 3.72 -11.52
C ALA A 103 -0.25 4.49 -11.93
N LEU A 104 -0.11 5.75 -12.35
CA LEU A 104 -1.21 6.66 -12.64
C LEU A 104 -1.38 6.93 -14.15
N GLY A 105 -0.36 6.60 -14.95
CA GLY A 105 -0.35 6.89 -16.39
C GLY A 105 0.27 8.25 -16.70
N PRO A 106 0.05 8.76 -17.94
CA PRO A 106 0.60 10.03 -18.40
C PRO A 106 0.15 11.20 -17.52
N GLU A 107 1.03 12.18 -17.41
CA GLU A 107 0.73 13.43 -16.71
C GLU A 107 -0.36 14.20 -17.45
N THR A 108 -1.23 14.87 -16.69
CA THR A 108 -2.32 15.68 -17.29
C THR A 108 -2.33 17.09 -16.72
N GLU A 109 -2.45 17.22 -15.41
CA GLU A 109 -2.56 18.51 -14.73
C GLU A 109 -2.08 18.43 -13.28
N ALA A 110 -1.86 19.59 -12.67
CA ALA A 110 -1.46 19.65 -11.26
C ALA A 110 -2.54 19.03 -10.35
N SER A 111 -2.11 18.27 -9.39
CA SER A 111 -2.99 17.49 -8.51
C SER A 111 -2.52 17.46 -7.07
N VAL A 112 -3.29 16.81 -6.21
CA VAL A 112 -2.89 16.52 -4.84
C VAL A 112 -3.06 15.03 -4.56
N ILE A 113 -2.13 14.46 -3.80
CA ILE A 113 -2.16 13.05 -3.44
C ILE A 113 -1.90 12.90 -1.95
N SER A 114 -2.48 11.89 -1.30
CA SER A 114 -2.09 11.59 0.07
C SER A 114 -0.61 11.16 0.12
N LEU A 115 0.15 11.71 1.08
CA LEU A 115 1.56 11.36 1.20
C LEU A 115 1.76 9.85 1.41
N ARG A 116 0.86 9.21 2.16
CA ARG A 116 0.86 7.76 2.32
C ARG A 116 0.68 7.03 0.98
N GLY A 117 -0.26 7.48 0.16
CA GLY A 117 -0.51 6.92 -1.18
C GLY A 117 0.72 7.08 -2.07
N LEU A 118 1.30 8.29 -2.11
CA LEU A 118 2.51 8.57 -2.88
C LEU A 118 3.69 7.66 -2.48
N LEU A 119 3.92 7.49 -1.18
CA LEU A 119 4.98 6.60 -0.69
C LEU A 119 4.71 5.12 -1.06
N ALA A 120 3.45 4.71 -1.14
CA ALA A 120 3.08 3.37 -1.61
C ALA A 120 3.38 3.20 -3.11
N LEU A 121 3.13 4.21 -3.96
CA LEU A 121 3.50 4.19 -5.37
C LEU A 121 5.02 4.06 -5.54
N VAL A 122 5.78 4.90 -4.83
CA VAL A 122 7.26 4.87 -4.86
C VAL A 122 7.79 3.51 -4.42
N SER A 123 7.27 2.98 -3.32
CA SER A 123 7.66 1.66 -2.82
C SER A 123 7.37 0.55 -3.84
N ALA A 124 6.18 0.57 -4.45
CA ALA A 124 5.80 -0.42 -5.46
C ALA A 124 6.70 -0.32 -6.71
N TRP A 125 7.06 0.89 -7.13
CA TRP A 125 7.99 1.11 -8.24
C TRP A 125 9.38 0.54 -7.94
N GLU A 126 9.93 0.79 -6.75
CA GLU A 126 11.23 0.22 -6.34
C GLU A 126 11.18 -1.32 -6.28
N TRP A 127 10.10 -1.90 -5.76
CA TRP A 127 9.88 -3.34 -5.77
C TRP A 127 9.79 -3.90 -7.19
N ARG A 128 9.06 -3.21 -8.07
CA ARG A 128 8.94 -3.61 -9.47
C ARG A 128 10.30 -3.61 -10.19
N LYS A 129 11.12 -2.58 -10.01
CA LYS A 129 12.48 -2.54 -10.58
C LYS A 129 13.33 -3.71 -10.11
N LYS A 130 13.30 -4.00 -8.83
CA LYS A 130 14.06 -5.11 -8.23
C LYS A 130 13.52 -6.47 -8.64
N GLY A 131 12.22 -6.59 -8.81
CA GLY A 131 11.49 -7.84 -9.02
C GLY A 131 11.42 -8.73 -7.78
N ALA A 132 10.35 -9.50 -7.66
CA ALA A 132 10.16 -10.51 -6.62
C ALA A 132 10.53 -11.90 -7.16
N LEU A 133 11.49 -12.57 -6.51
CA LEU A 133 11.86 -13.95 -6.88
C LEU A 133 10.71 -14.89 -6.52
N VAL A 134 10.31 -15.73 -7.47
CA VAL A 134 9.36 -16.83 -7.27
C VAL A 134 10.11 -18.15 -7.45
N PRO A 135 10.51 -18.81 -6.35
CA PRO A 135 11.32 -20.03 -6.42
C PRO A 135 10.70 -21.13 -7.27
N ALA A 136 9.39 -21.36 -7.15
CA ALA A 136 8.65 -22.35 -7.94
C ALA A 136 8.73 -22.10 -9.46
N LEU A 137 8.96 -20.85 -9.89
CA LEU A 137 9.18 -20.48 -11.28
C LEU A 137 10.67 -20.36 -11.64
N GLY A 138 11.56 -20.32 -10.66
CA GLY A 138 12.99 -20.03 -10.90
C GLY A 138 13.21 -18.67 -11.58
N ALA A 139 12.27 -17.73 -11.44
CA ALA A 139 12.25 -16.45 -12.15
C ALA A 139 11.78 -15.31 -11.25
N ARG A 140 12.09 -14.08 -11.67
CA ARG A 140 11.55 -12.88 -11.01
C ARG A 140 10.32 -12.40 -11.75
N ILE A 141 9.35 -11.91 -10.99
CA ILE A 141 8.18 -11.19 -11.49
C ILE A 141 8.31 -9.71 -11.15
N HIS A 142 7.68 -8.84 -11.95
CA HIS A 142 7.75 -7.38 -11.83
C HIS A 142 6.33 -6.77 -11.76
N PRO A 143 5.58 -7.01 -10.67
CA PRO A 143 4.18 -6.59 -10.57
C PRO A 143 4.03 -5.08 -10.65
N HIS A 144 2.97 -4.62 -11.29
CA HIS A 144 2.57 -3.23 -11.28
C HIS A 144 1.95 -2.84 -9.94
N PHE A 145 1.90 -1.53 -9.66
CA PHE A 145 1.15 -1.01 -8.52
C PHE A 145 -0.30 -1.51 -8.55
N GLY A 146 -0.82 -1.90 -7.39
CA GLY A 146 -2.18 -2.44 -7.27
C GLY A 146 -2.35 -3.90 -7.67
N VAL A 147 -1.34 -4.53 -8.29
CA VAL A 147 -1.37 -5.95 -8.62
C VAL A 147 -0.84 -6.77 -7.45
N PHE A 148 -1.61 -7.76 -7.00
CA PHE A 148 -1.19 -8.64 -5.92
C PHE A 148 0.07 -9.44 -6.34
N SER A 149 1.08 -9.39 -5.47
CA SER A 149 2.31 -10.16 -5.63
C SER A 149 2.44 -11.18 -4.50
N PRO A 150 2.79 -12.43 -4.77
CA PRO A 150 2.99 -13.46 -3.75
C PRO A 150 4.28 -13.19 -2.98
N VAL A 151 4.19 -12.39 -1.91
CA VAL A 151 5.30 -12.11 -1.01
C VAL A 151 5.66 -13.34 -0.15
N ARG A 152 4.63 -14.17 0.13
CA ARG A 152 4.78 -15.47 0.80
C ARG A 152 4.65 -16.56 -0.23
N GLY A 153 5.69 -17.41 -0.36
CA GLY A 153 5.75 -18.45 -1.39
C GLY A 153 5.03 -19.75 -1.04
N GLU A 154 4.64 -19.94 0.23
CA GLU A 154 4.16 -21.24 0.73
C GLU A 154 2.98 -21.79 -0.05
N TYR A 155 2.00 -20.95 -0.40
CA TYR A 155 0.85 -21.39 -1.19
C TYR A 155 1.20 -21.64 -2.66
N VAL A 156 2.21 -20.97 -3.19
CA VAL A 156 2.73 -21.20 -4.54
C VAL A 156 3.38 -22.58 -4.61
N ASP A 157 4.17 -22.92 -3.59
CA ASP A 157 4.83 -24.23 -3.49
C ASP A 157 3.78 -25.35 -3.31
N LEU A 158 2.72 -25.11 -2.55
CA LEU A 158 1.58 -26.04 -2.43
C LEU A 158 0.96 -26.32 -3.79
N VAL A 159 0.68 -25.30 -4.61
CA VAL A 159 0.13 -25.49 -5.96
C VAL A 159 1.14 -26.17 -6.89
N ALA A 160 2.44 -25.86 -6.75
CA ALA A 160 3.49 -26.50 -7.52
C ALA A 160 3.60 -28.02 -7.24
N GLN A 161 3.30 -28.47 -6.02
CA GLN A 161 3.51 -29.85 -5.56
C GLN A 161 2.23 -30.64 -5.41
N ALA A 162 1.05 -29.99 -5.32
CA ALA A 162 -0.21 -30.67 -5.11
C ALA A 162 -0.47 -31.72 -6.21
N PRO A 163 -0.98 -32.93 -5.86
CA PRO A 163 -1.36 -33.91 -6.87
C PRO A 163 -2.50 -33.34 -7.72
N LEU A 164 -2.37 -33.45 -9.04
CA LEU A 164 -3.42 -33.09 -9.99
C LEU A 164 -4.19 -34.35 -10.41
N PRO A 165 -5.52 -34.23 -10.67
CA PRO A 165 -6.28 -35.35 -11.25
C PRO A 165 -5.65 -35.80 -12.56
N ALA A 166 -5.60 -37.12 -12.81
CA ALA A 166 -4.93 -37.68 -13.99
C ALA A 166 -5.48 -37.17 -15.34
N ALA A 167 -6.72 -36.74 -15.38
CA ALA A 167 -7.38 -36.18 -16.57
C ALA A 167 -7.41 -34.65 -16.60
N CYS A 168 -6.72 -33.98 -15.67
CA CYS A 168 -6.71 -32.52 -15.60
C CYS A 168 -5.92 -31.95 -16.78
N ARG A 169 -6.59 -31.23 -17.67
CA ARG A 169 -6.00 -30.56 -18.84
C ARG A 169 -6.14 -29.05 -18.77
N LEU A 170 -7.11 -28.57 -18.03
CA LEU A 170 -7.48 -27.15 -17.94
C LEU A 170 -7.65 -26.74 -16.50
N ALA A 171 -7.15 -25.57 -16.14
CA ALA A 171 -7.36 -24.93 -14.84
C ALA A 171 -7.71 -23.46 -15.00
N PHE A 172 -8.50 -22.93 -14.06
CA PHE A 172 -8.85 -21.52 -13.98
C PHE A 172 -8.23 -20.91 -12.72
N ASP A 173 -7.41 -19.87 -12.89
CA ASP A 173 -6.87 -19.07 -11.79
C ASP A 173 -7.76 -17.84 -11.57
N ILE A 174 -8.78 -17.99 -10.71
CA ILE A 174 -9.75 -16.92 -10.43
C ILE A 174 -9.11 -15.90 -9.48
N GLY A 175 -8.99 -14.66 -9.94
CA GLY A 175 -8.28 -13.60 -9.20
C GLY A 175 -6.77 -13.69 -9.36
N THR A 176 -6.30 -13.96 -10.55
CA THR A 176 -4.93 -14.32 -10.93
C THR A 176 -3.82 -13.38 -10.39
N GLY A 177 -4.13 -12.13 -10.05
CA GLY A 177 -3.14 -11.14 -9.55
C GLY A 177 -1.97 -10.98 -10.53
N SER A 178 -0.77 -11.36 -10.11
CA SER A 178 0.44 -11.33 -10.96
C SER A 178 0.60 -12.56 -11.87
N GLY A 179 -0.37 -13.48 -11.93
CA GLY A 179 -0.36 -14.65 -12.79
C GLY A 179 0.58 -15.78 -12.33
N VAL A 180 1.09 -15.73 -11.12
CA VAL A 180 2.08 -16.72 -10.64
C VAL A 180 1.52 -18.12 -10.57
N LEU A 181 0.29 -18.30 -10.07
CA LEU A 181 -0.32 -19.64 -9.98
C LEU A 181 -0.62 -20.20 -11.36
N ALA A 182 -1.15 -19.37 -12.28
CA ALA A 182 -1.36 -19.76 -13.67
C ALA A 182 -0.03 -20.20 -14.34
N ALA A 183 1.05 -19.43 -14.13
CA ALA A 183 2.37 -19.79 -14.66
C ALA A 183 2.92 -21.09 -14.07
N VAL A 184 2.69 -21.37 -12.78
CA VAL A 184 3.06 -22.64 -12.15
C VAL A 184 2.25 -23.81 -12.74
N LEU A 185 0.94 -23.65 -12.95
CA LEU A 185 0.09 -24.66 -13.56
C LEU A 185 0.48 -24.92 -15.01
N ALA A 186 0.76 -23.88 -15.79
CA ALA A 186 1.25 -24.01 -17.16
C ALA A 186 2.58 -24.80 -17.25
N ARG A 187 3.52 -24.57 -16.30
CA ARG A 187 4.74 -25.39 -16.21
C ARG A 187 4.48 -26.86 -15.89
N ARG A 188 3.37 -27.16 -15.27
CA ARG A 188 2.93 -28.54 -15.00
C ARG A 188 2.14 -29.18 -16.16
N GLY A 189 2.06 -28.49 -17.32
CA GLY A 189 1.37 -28.96 -18.53
C GLY A 189 -0.15 -28.79 -18.49
N ILE A 190 -0.65 -27.86 -17.67
CA ILE A 190 -2.07 -27.51 -17.59
C ILE A 190 -2.32 -26.22 -18.38
N GLU A 191 -3.35 -26.19 -19.21
CA GLU A 191 -3.82 -25.02 -19.94
C GLU A 191 -4.69 -24.11 -19.07
#